data_d9ca9c43832bbee1b8e61b0e65172e05
#
_entry.id   d9ca9c43832bbee1b8e61b0e65172e05
#
_cell.length_a   1.000
_cell.length_b   1.000
_cell.length_c   1.000
_cell.angle_alpha   90.00
_cell.angle_beta   90.00
_cell.angle_gamma   90.00
#
_symmetry.space_group_name_H-M   'P 1'
#
loop_
_entity.id
_entity.type
_entity.pdbx_description
1 polymer ?
#
loop_
_entity_poly.entity_id
_entity_poly.type
_entity_poly.pdbx_seq_one_letter_code
_entity_poly.pdbx_strand_id
1 'polypeptide(L)'
;MNSGWRWPEPTLRYANASLAEATIGAGAALGRTDDVERGLDMLSWLLERETVNGHLSVAGVGDHLPTSLPPLFDQQPIEVAALADACARAAIVTSDDSWWRGVRLAESWLFGVNDAGLVMVDPVSGGGYDGLCEASVNTNQGAESTMAAITVIHRARSCPR
;
A
#
# COMPACT_ATOMS: atom_id res chain seq x y z
N MET A 1 -16.00 20.84 6.80
CA MET A 1 -15.10 19.68 6.99
C MET A 1 -15.60 18.58 6.06
N ASN A 2 -14.74 18.06 5.20
CA ASN A 2 -15.13 17.06 4.20
C ASN A 2 -15.42 15.74 4.92
N SER A 3 -16.69 15.34 5.01
CA SER A 3 -17.18 14.20 5.82
C SER A 3 -16.64 12.82 5.38
N GLY A 4 -15.82 12.76 4.34
CA GLY A 4 -15.22 11.54 3.82
C GLY A 4 -13.71 11.39 4.04
N TRP A 5 -13.01 12.41 4.53
CA TRP A 5 -11.56 12.32 4.77
C TRP A 5 -11.31 11.77 6.17
N ARG A 6 -10.81 10.52 6.25
CA ARG A 6 -10.54 9.81 7.51
C ARG A 6 -9.06 9.72 7.85
N TRP A 7 -8.21 10.33 7.02
CA TRP A 7 -6.78 10.36 7.24
C TRP A 7 -6.43 11.43 8.28
N PRO A 8 -5.50 11.17 9.22
CA PRO A 8 -5.17 12.10 10.31
C PRO A 8 -4.39 13.33 9.85
N GLU A 9 -3.76 13.27 8.67
CA GLU A 9 -3.04 14.38 8.07
C GLU A 9 -3.88 15.05 6.97
N PRO A 10 -3.60 16.32 6.61
CA PRO A 10 -4.36 17.04 5.60
C PRO A 10 -4.16 16.52 4.17
N THR A 11 -3.08 15.76 3.93
CA THR A 11 -2.70 15.21 2.63
C THR A 11 -2.17 13.78 2.78
N LEU A 12 -2.25 13.00 1.70
CA LEU A 12 -1.43 11.80 1.54
C LEU A 12 -0.09 12.19 0.93
N ARG A 13 1.00 11.56 1.36
CA ARG A 13 2.37 11.92 0.94
C ARG A 13 3.21 10.71 0.58
N TYR A 14 3.86 10.10 1.58
CA TYR A 14 4.88 9.07 1.40
C TYR A 14 4.67 7.93 2.41
N ALA A 15 4.70 6.70 1.91
CA ALA A 15 4.52 5.47 2.71
C ALA A 15 3.31 5.57 3.64
N ASN A 16 2.19 6.09 3.14
CA ASN A 16 1.02 6.46 3.93
C ASN A 16 0.55 5.34 4.86
N ALA A 17 0.43 4.12 4.36
CA ALA A 17 -0.07 2.99 5.16
C ALA A 17 0.80 2.65 6.37
N SER A 18 2.07 3.10 6.42
CA SER A 18 2.95 2.90 7.59
C SER A 18 2.40 3.55 8.86
N LEU A 19 1.64 4.66 8.72
CA LEU A 19 1.00 5.30 9.86
C LEU A 19 -0.12 4.42 10.46
N ALA A 20 -0.92 3.80 9.62
CA ALA A 20 -1.94 2.84 10.04
C ALA A 20 -1.29 1.58 10.65
N GLU A 21 -0.26 1.03 10.00
CA GLU A 21 0.50 -0.13 10.49
C GLU A 21 1.08 0.11 11.87
N ALA A 22 1.76 1.25 12.07
CA ALA A 22 2.34 1.62 13.35
C ALA A 22 1.28 1.80 14.44
N THR A 23 0.12 2.39 14.10
CA THR A 23 -0.98 2.59 15.04
C THR A 23 -1.58 1.25 15.48
N ILE A 24 -1.82 0.31 14.54
CA ILE A 24 -2.30 -1.04 14.84
C ILE A 24 -1.27 -1.79 15.71
N GLY A 25 0.00 -1.79 15.29
CA GLY A 25 1.06 -2.52 15.96
C GLY A 25 1.31 -2.01 17.39
N ALA A 26 1.37 -0.68 17.58
CA ALA A 26 1.54 -0.08 18.89
C ALA A 26 0.32 -0.32 19.79
N GLY A 27 -0.89 -0.17 19.26
CA GLY A 27 -2.13 -0.45 19.98
C GLY A 27 -2.17 -1.89 20.49
N ALA A 28 -1.85 -2.86 19.64
CA ALA A 28 -1.80 -4.28 20.00
C ALA A 28 -0.72 -4.56 21.07
N ALA A 29 0.48 -4.03 20.92
CA ALA A 29 1.58 -4.22 21.86
C ALA A 29 1.30 -3.62 23.25
N LEU A 30 0.54 -2.53 23.31
CA LEU A 30 0.20 -1.81 24.55
C LEU A 30 -1.17 -2.23 25.13
N GLY A 31 -1.90 -3.13 24.50
CA GLY A 31 -3.26 -3.52 24.90
C GLY A 31 -4.30 -2.39 24.77
N ARG A 32 -4.09 -1.47 23.83
CA ARG A 32 -4.94 -0.29 23.61
C ARG A 32 -5.88 -0.55 22.42
N THR A 33 -7.04 -1.12 22.70
CA THR A 33 -8.03 -1.51 21.69
C THR A 33 -8.46 -0.33 20.82
N ASP A 34 -8.69 0.86 21.41
CA ASP A 34 -9.11 2.06 20.69
C ASP A 34 -8.08 2.48 19.62
N ASP A 35 -6.77 2.29 19.88
CA ASP A 35 -5.73 2.60 18.89
C ASP A 35 -5.71 1.55 17.78
N VAL A 36 -5.92 0.27 18.09
CA VAL A 36 -6.07 -0.78 17.08
C VAL A 36 -7.25 -0.45 16.15
N GLU A 37 -8.42 -0.17 16.71
CA GLU A 37 -9.63 0.19 15.94
C GLU A 37 -9.38 1.41 15.04
N ARG A 38 -8.75 2.46 15.58
CA ARG A 38 -8.39 3.66 14.81
C ARG A 38 -7.45 3.35 13.65
N GLY A 39 -6.43 2.53 13.87
CA GLY A 39 -5.49 2.12 12.83
C GLY A 39 -6.18 1.29 11.74
N LEU A 40 -7.10 0.40 12.10
CA LEU A 40 -7.91 -0.39 11.16
C LEU A 40 -8.84 0.50 10.33
N ASP A 41 -9.47 1.50 10.94
CA ASP A 41 -10.31 2.47 10.23
C ASP A 41 -9.51 3.29 9.20
N MET A 42 -8.30 3.72 9.59
CA MET A 42 -7.38 4.42 8.69
C MET A 42 -6.98 3.54 7.51
N LEU A 43 -6.59 2.29 7.79
CA LEU A 43 -6.18 1.33 6.76
C LEU A 43 -7.33 0.97 5.80
N SER A 44 -8.52 0.71 6.34
CA SER A 44 -9.70 0.42 5.54
C SER A 44 -10.02 1.55 4.58
N TRP A 45 -10.01 2.79 5.10
CA TRP A 45 -10.26 3.98 4.29
C TRP A 45 -9.20 4.18 3.21
N LEU A 46 -7.92 3.98 3.53
CA LEU A 46 -6.82 4.14 2.57
C LEU A 46 -6.91 3.07 1.47
N LEU A 47 -7.11 1.81 1.85
CA LEU A 47 -7.25 0.70 0.90
C LEU A 47 -8.46 0.87 -0.03
N GLU A 48 -9.59 1.36 0.50
CA GLU A 48 -10.76 1.67 -0.31
C GLU A 48 -10.47 2.80 -1.31
N ARG A 49 -9.82 3.87 -0.86
CA ARG A 49 -9.45 5.02 -1.67
C ARG A 49 -8.47 4.65 -2.80
N GLU A 50 -7.49 3.82 -2.49
CA GLU A 50 -6.43 3.41 -3.41
C GLU A 50 -6.75 2.12 -4.19
N THR A 51 -8.00 1.63 -4.11
CA THR A 51 -8.47 0.51 -4.95
C THR A 51 -9.42 1.04 -6.01
N VAL A 52 -9.00 1.02 -7.26
CA VAL A 52 -9.77 1.51 -8.41
C VAL A 52 -9.94 0.39 -9.42
N ASN A 53 -11.16 0.15 -9.88
CA ASN A 53 -11.45 -0.91 -10.87
C ASN A 53 -10.90 -2.30 -10.50
N GLY A 54 -10.74 -2.57 -9.20
CA GLY A 54 -10.28 -3.87 -8.70
C GLY A 54 -8.77 -4.05 -8.58
N HIS A 55 -7.96 -3.02 -8.85
CA HIS A 55 -6.51 -3.01 -8.65
C HIS A 55 -6.08 -1.82 -7.77
N LEU A 56 -4.84 -1.84 -7.28
CA LEU A 56 -4.28 -0.70 -6.57
C LEU A 56 -3.91 0.42 -7.53
N SER A 57 -4.31 1.64 -7.14
CA SER A 57 -3.94 2.93 -7.72
C SER A 57 -3.44 3.81 -6.58
N VAL A 58 -2.20 3.54 -6.15
CA VAL A 58 -1.63 4.18 -4.96
C VAL A 58 -1.32 5.66 -5.20
N ALA A 59 -1.24 6.43 -4.11
CA ALA A 59 -0.82 7.82 -4.19
C ALA A 59 0.55 7.93 -4.85
N GLY A 60 0.66 8.82 -5.82
CA GLY A 60 1.92 9.12 -6.52
C GLY A 60 2.84 10.03 -5.70
N VAL A 61 3.95 10.44 -6.31
CA VAL A 61 4.88 11.40 -5.71
C VAL A 61 4.19 12.75 -5.47
N GLY A 62 4.37 13.34 -4.28
CA GLY A 62 3.86 14.66 -3.93
C GLY A 62 2.76 14.65 -2.87
N ASP A 63 2.14 15.81 -2.68
CA ASP A 63 1.06 16.00 -1.71
C ASP A 63 -0.30 15.81 -2.39
N HIS A 64 -1.08 14.84 -1.92
CA HIS A 64 -2.41 14.56 -2.47
C HIS A 64 -3.51 15.00 -1.50
N LEU A 65 -4.29 15.97 -1.95
CA LEU A 65 -5.42 16.53 -1.22
C LEU A 65 -6.64 15.59 -1.25
N PRO A 66 -7.63 15.81 -0.37
CA PRO A 66 -8.90 15.09 -0.42
C PRO A 66 -9.60 15.10 -1.79
N THR A 67 -9.36 16.14 -2.57
CA THR A 67 -9.92 16.34 -3.91
C THR A 67 -9.09 15.70 -5.03
N SER A 68 -7.87 15.25 -4.74
CA SER A 68 -7.06 14.53 -5.73
C SER A 68 -7.68 13.17 -6.05
N LEU A 69 -7.86 12.87 -7.32
CA LEU A 69 -8.50 11.63 -7.78
C LEU A 69 -7.47 10.74 -8.49
N PRO A 70 -7.46 9.42 -8.24
CA PRO A 70 -6.61 8.49 -8.97
C PRO A 70 -7.01 8.39 -10.46
N PRO A 71 -6.09 7.95 -11.35
CA PRO A 71 -4.72 7.58 -11.04
C PRO A 71 -3.82 8.80 -10.77
N LEU A 72 -2.89 8.67 -9.83
CA LEU A 72 -1.92 9.70 -9.45
C LEU A 72 -0.51 9.16 -9.70
N PHE A 73 0.21 9.73 -10.64
CA PHE A 73 1.58 9.30 -10.99
C PHE A 73 2.63 10.29 -10.42
N ASP A 74 3.91 9.91 -10.25
CA ASP A 74 4.43 8.55 -10.42
C ASP A 74 4.14 7.72 -9.16
N GLN A 75 3.62 6.48 -9.34
CA GLN A 75 3.37 5.58 -8.22
C GLN A 75 4.65 4.83 -7.85
N GLN A 76 4.94 4.75 -6.56
CA GLN A 76 6.17 4.13 -6.09
C GLN A 76 5.91 2.79 -5.37
N PRO A 77 6.79 1.78 -5.55
CA PRO A 77 6.66 0.47 -4.87
C PRO A 77 6.60 0.58 -3.35
N ILE A 78 7.16 1.63 -2.74
CA ILE A 78 7.14 1.82 -1.29
C ILE A 78 5.71 1.99 -0.75
N GLU A 79 4.82 2.67 -1.49
CA GLU A 79 3.41 2.81 -1.10
C GLU A 79 2.73 1.43 -1.06
N VAL A 80 3.00 0.63 -2.07
CA VAL A 80 2.45 -0.73 -2.21
C VAL A 80 2.97 -1.66 -1.11
N ALA A 81 4.25 -1.54 -0.77
CA ALA A 81 4.86 -2.31 0.32
C ALA A 81 4.29 -1.91 1.69
N ALA A 82 4.12 -0.61 1.94
CA ALA A 82 3.51 -0.11 3.16
C ALA A 82 2.06 -0.62 3.33
N LEU A 83 1.27 -0.65 2.25
CA LEU A 83 -0.07 -1.26 2.26
C LEU A 83 -0.03 -2.77 2.57
N ALA A 84 0.89 -3.50 1.93
CA ALA A 84 1.04 -4.94 2.19
C ALA A 84 1.40 -5.22 3.65
N ASP A 85 2.33 -4.46 4.22
CA ASP A 85 2.75 -4.59 5.62
C ASP A 85 1.60 -4.27 6.58
N ALA A 86 0.87 -3.17 6.35
CA ALA A 86 -0.26 -2.76 7.16
C ALA A 86 -1.39 -3.80 7.12
N CYS A 87 -1.72 -4.32 5.93
CA CYS A 87 -2.75 -5.35 5.76
C CYS A 87 -2.34 -6.68 6.43
N ALA A 88 -1.09 -7.10 6.28
CA ALA A 88 -0.58 -8.29 6.97
C ALA A 88 -0.62 -8.11 8.50
N ARG A 89 -0.25 -6.94 9.01
CA ARG A 89 -0.37 -6.60 10.44
C ARG A 89 -1.82 -6.67 10.92
N ALA A 90 -2.74 -6.07 10.18
CA ALA A 90 -4.16 -6.09 10.50
C ALA A 90 -4.69 -7.55 10.57
N ALA A 91 -4.38 -8.38 9.58
CA ALA A 91 -4.76 -9.79 9.57
C ALA A 91 -4.27 -10.54 10.80
N ILE A 92 -3.01 -10.35 11.18
CA ILE A 92 -2.40 -11.01 12.34
C ILE A 92 -3.04 -10.54 13.66
N VAL A 93 -3.21 -9.22 13.83
CA VAL A 93 -3.72 -8.64 15.08
C VAL A 93 -5.20 -8.96 15.30
N THR A 94 -5.98 -8.96 14.24
CA THR A 94 -7.44 -9.21 14.33
C THR A 94 -7.84 -10.66 14.13
N SER A 95 -6.95 -11.51 13.61
CA SER A 95 -7.26 -12.85 13.12
C SER A 95 -8.36 -12.84 12.03
N ASP A 96 -8.44 -11.75 11.25
CA ASP A 96 -9.39 -11.60 10.15
C ASP A 96 -8.65 -11.73 8.80
N ASP A 97 -8.86 -12.85 8.15
CA ASP A 97 -8.20 -13.18 6.86
C ASP A 97 -8.65 -12.27 5.71
N SER A 98 -9.70 -11.48 5.86
CA SER A 98 -10.15 -10.54 4.83
C SER A 98 -9.07 -9.49 4.48
N TRP A 99 -8.22 -9.13 5.43
CA TRP A 99 -7.11 -8.20 5.24
C TRP A 99 -6.05 -8.71 4.26
N TRP A 100 -5.89 -10.02 4.11
CA TRP A 100 -4.97 -10.58 3.11
C TRP A 100 -5.32 -10.19 1.67
N ARG A 101 -6.55 -9.72 1.43
CA ARG A 101 -6.92 -9.15 0.13
C ARG A 101 -6.01 -7.98 -0.24
N GLY A 102 -5.68 -7.09 0.69
CA GLY A 102 -4.77 -5.96 0.43
C GLY A 102 -3.37 -6.42 0.03
N VAL A 103 -2.86 -7.46 0.68
CA VAL A 103 -1.56 -8.06 0.32
C VAL A 103 -1.59 -8.65 -1.09
N ARG A 104 -2.67 -9.34 -1.47
CA ARG A 104 -2.83 -9.89 -2.83
C ARG A 104 -2.95 -8.79 -3.90
N LEU A 105 -3.62 -7.68 -3.60
CA LEU A 105 -3.68 -6.52 -4.48
C LEU A 105 -2.28 -5.90 -4.68
N ALA A 106 -1.50 -5.80 -3.60
CA ALA A 106 -0.12 -5.31 -3.65
C ALA A 106 0.78 -6.20 -4.52
N GLU A 107 0.69 -7.53 -4.35
CA GLU A 107 1.41 -8.48 -5.21
C GLU A 107 0.99 -8.33 -6.68
N SER A 108 -0.31 -8.28 -6.94
CA SER A 108 -0.84 -8.12 -8.30
C SER A 108 -0.37 -6.83 -8.96
N TRP A 109 -0.25 -5.74 -8.20
CA TRP A 109 0.27 -4.47 -8.70
C TRP A 109 1.71 -4.60 -9.21
N LEU A 110 2.59 -5.31 -8.49
CA LEU A 110 3.97 -5.55 -8.93
C LEU A 110 4.04 -6.34 -10.25
N PHE A 111 3.07 -7.20 -10.50
CA PHE A 111 3.04 -8.07 -11.69
C PHE A 111 2.10 -7.54 -12.79
N GLY A 112 1.82 -6.23 -12.80
CA GLY A 112 1.18 -5.54 -13.92
C GLY A 112 -0.34 -5.36 -13.79
N VAL A 113 -0.96 -5.75 -12.68
CA VAL A 113 -2.38 -5.41 -12.41
C VAL A 113 -2.43 -4.06 -11.70
N ASN A 114 -2.07 -3.01 -12.45
CA ASN A 114 -1.94 -1.63 -12.02
C ASN A 114 -2.46 -0.67 -13.10
N ASP A 115 -2.42 0.63 -12.86
CA ASP A 115 -3.02 1.64 -13.74
C ASP A 115 -2.42 1.66 -15.17
N ALA A 116 -1.16 1.29 -15.34
CA ALA A 116 -0.52 1.27 -16.65
C ALA A 116 -0.40 -0.14 -17.28
N GLY A 117 -0.78 -1.19 -16.56
CA GLY A 117 -0.65 -2.58 -17.03
C GLY A 117 0.80 -3.06 -17.16
N LEU A 118 1.74 -2.47 -16.41
CA LEU A 118 3.17 -2.71 -16.54
C LEU A 118 3.76 -3.45 -15.34
N VAL A 119 4.62 -4.44 -15.60
CA VAL A 119 5.35 -5.17 -14.56
C VAL A 119 6.40 -4.28 -13.92
N MET A 120 6.44 -4.27 -12.58
CA MET A 120 7.32 -3.42 -11.77
C MET A 120 8.56 -4.16 -11.22
N VAL A 121 8.79 -5.37 -11.65
CA VAL A 121 9.96 -6.18 -11.27
C VAL A 121 10.69 -6.63 -12.53
N ASP A 122 12.00 -6.37 -12.59
CA ASP A 122 12.82 -6.83 -13.70
C ASP A 122 12.96 -8.38 -13.64
N PRO A 123 12.52 -9.10 -14.67
CA PRO A 123 12.56 -10.56 -14.67
C PRO A 123 13.98 -11.15 -14.73
N VAL A 124 14.99 -10.34 -15.06
CA VAL A 124 16.38 -10.79 -15.19
C VAL A 124 17.14 -10.61 -13.89
N SER A 125 17.09 -9.39 -13.33
CA SER A 125 17.80 -9.06 -12.08
C SER A 125 16.99 -9.38 -10.82
N GLY A 126 15.65 -9.41 -10.91
CA GLY A 126 14.74 -9.46 -9.77
C GLY A 126 14.60 -8.11 -9.05
N GLY A 127 15.22 -7.05 -9.56
CA GLY A 127 15.13 -5.71 -8.97
C GLY A 127 13.79 -5.04 -9.20
N GLY A 128 13.30 -4.30 -8.20
CA GLY A 128 12.11 -3.48 -8.33
C GLY A 128 12.40 -2.18 -9.08
N TYR A 129 11.56 -1.82 -10.05
CA TYR A 129 11.63 -0.53 -10.74
C TYR A 129 11.15 0.61 -9.84
N ASP A 130 11.77 1.80 -9.96
CA ASP A 130 11.59 2.89 -9.00
C ASP A 130 10.21 3.59 -9.07
N GLY A 131 9.51 3.52 -10.19
CA GLY A 131 8.21 4.17 -10.31
C GLY A 131 7.40 3.71 -11.50
N LEU A 132 6.08 3.72 -11.33
CA LEU A 132 5.10 3.52 -12.38
C LEU A 132 4.64 4.89 -12.87
N CYS A 133 4.98 5.22 -14.12
CA CYS A 133 4.49 6.40 -14.83
C CYS A 133 3.23 6.06 -15.63
N GLU A 134 2.57 7.06 -16.19
CA GLU A 134 1.29 6.88 -16.92
C GLU A 134 1.37 5.85 -18.07
N ALA A 135 2.49 5.80 -18.78
CA ALA A 135 2.68 4.91 -19.93
C ALA A 135 4.04 4.19 -19.95
N SER A 136 4.77 4.21 -18.84
CA SER A 136 6.11 3.63 -18.76
C SER A 136 6.47 3.29 -17.32
N VAL A 137 7.62 2.65 -17.12
CA VAL A 137 8.23 2.49 -15.80
C VAL A 137 9.55 3.25 -15.75
N ASN A 138 9.89 3.81 -14.58
CA ASN A 138 11.23 4.25 -14.30
C ASN A 138 12.08 3.00 -14.04
N THR A 139 12.91 2.64 -15.02
CA THR A 139 13.71 1.40 -15.02
C THR A 139 14.90 1.40 -14.06
N ASN A 140 15.15 2.49 -13.35
CA ASN A 140 16.12 2.49 -12.26
C ASN A 140 15.66 1.46 -11.19
N GLN A 141 16.61 0.77 -10.58
CA GLN A 141 16.38 -0.29 -9.59
C GLN A 141 17.07 0.09 -8.28
N GLY A 142 16.49 1.09 -7.61
CA GLY A 142 16.98 1.57 -6.32
C GLY A 142 16.82 0.51 -5.23
N ALA A 143 17.62 0.65 -4.17
CA ALA A 143 17.54 -0.26 -3.02
C ALA A 143 16.14 -0.22 -2.37
N GLU A 144 15.53 0.95 -2.26
CA GLU A 144 14.19 1.12 -1.70
C GLU A 144 13.15 0.32 -2.49
N SER A 145 13.09 0.53 -3.81
CA SER A 145 12.11 -0.13 -4.67
C SER A 145 12.30 -1.64 -4.75
N THR A 146 13.56 -2.09 -4.75
CA THR A 146 13.88 -3.53 -4.69
C THR A 146 13.47 -4.14 -3.35
N MET A 147 13.76 -3.47 -2.23
CA MET A 147 13.31 -3.92 -0.90
C MET A 147 11.79 -3.91 -0.77
N ALA A 148 11.12 -2.91 -1.32
CA ALA A 148 9.66 -2.84 -1.36
C ALA A 148 9.06 -4.04 -2.12
N ALA A 149 9.58 -4.34 -3.30
CA ALA A 149 9.15 -5.51 -4.08
C ALA A 149 9.36 -6.83 -3.32
N ILE A 150 10.53 -7.02 -2.69
CA ILE A 150 10.83 -8.20 -1.86
C ILE A 150 9.86 -8.29 -0.69
N THR A 151 9.56 -7.18 -0.01
CA THR A 151 8.61 -7.12 1.10
C THR A 151 7.23 -7.60 0.67
N VAL A 152 6.70 -7.06 -0.42
CA VAL A 152 5.38 -7.46 -0.94
C VAL A 152 5.33 -8.95 -1.26
N ILE A 153 6.32 -9.46 -2.00
CA ILE A 153 6.41 -10.90 -2.37
C ILE A 153 6.52 -11.78 -1.10
N HIS A 154 7.28 -11.34 -0.11
CA HIS A 154 7.41 -12.08 1.16
C HIS A 154 6.07 -12.12 1.91
N ARG A 155 5.34 -10.99 1.99
CA ARG A 155 4.01 -10.95 2.62
C ARG A 155 3.00 -11.81 1.88
N ALA A 156 3.00 -11.79 0.55
CA ALA A 156 2.11 -12.62 -0.26
C ALA A 156 2.29 -14.12 -0.02
N ARG A 157 3.54 -14.57 0.20
CA ARG A 157 3.84 -15.97 0.57
C ARG A 157 3.28 -16.38 1.93
N SER A 158 3.00 -15.42 2.80
CA SER A 158 2.43 -15.65 4.13
C SER A 158 0.89 -15.67 4.13
N CYS A 159 0.25 -15.35 2.98
CA CYS A 159 -1.21 -15.42 2.88
C CYS A 159 -1.69 -16.85 3.07
N PRO A 160 -2.76 -17.09 3.84
CA PRO A 160 -3.43 -18.37 3.91
C PRO A 160 -3.89 -18.83 2.51
N ARG A 161 -3.79 -20.14 2.25
CA ARG A 161 -4.24 -20.76 0.99
C ARG A 161 -5.74 -21.04 1.02
#